data_fd44cd0e5564b34843e8206ff8274e32
#
_entry.id   fd44cd0e5564b34843e8206ff8274e32
#
_cell.length_a   1.000
_cell.length_b   1.000
_cell.length_c   1.000
_cell.angle_alpha   90.00
_cell.angle_beta   90.00
_cell.angle_gamma   90.00
#
_symmetry.space_group_name_H-M   'P 1'
#
loop_
_entity.id
_entity.type
_entity.pdbx_description
1 polymer ?
#
loop_
_entity_poly.entity_id
_entity_poly.type
_entity_poly.pdbx_seq_one_letter_code
_entity_poly.pdbx_strand_id
1 'polypeptide(L)'
;MILSIDIGGTAVKMGLVDEGGEVHARHEASVCFDGYRTPILTTVMREAEAFLRRENAQVAGIGVSATGQVDDRAGVVIGTNGKIPGYEGSRIKEEMESRFH
;
A
#
# COMPACT_ATOMS: atom_id res chain seq x y z
N MET A 1 6.77 -9.40 12.57
CA MET A 1 5.83 -8.28 12.39
C MET A 1 5.15 -8.33 11.03
N ILE A 2 4.03 -7.68 10.94
CA ILE A 2 3.28 -7.52 9.68
C ILE A 2 3.33 -6.04 9.29
N LEU A 3 3.56 -5.76 8.00
CA LEU A 3 3.38 -4.43 7.46
C LEU A 3 1.91 -4.27 7.07
N SER A 4 1.23 -3.34 7.70
CA SER A 4 -0.16 -3.01 7.40
C SER A 4 -0.20 -1.77 6.54
N ILE A 5 -0.89 -1.83 5.40
CA ILE A 5 -1.00 -0.71 4.46
C ILE A 5 -2.47 -0.44 4.18
N ASP A 6 -2.89 0.81 4.36
CA ASP A 6 -4.23 1.27 4.03
C ASP A 6 -4.10 2.32 2.91
N ILE A 7 -4.55 1.96 1.72
CA ILE A 7 -4.44 2.81 0.53
C ILE A 7 -5.75 3.59 0.35
N GLY A 8 -5.69 4.89 0.62
CA GLY A 8 -6.80 5.80 0.37
C GLY A 8 -6.64 6.55 -0.94
N GLY A 9 -7.64 7.33 -1.29
CA GLY A 9 -7.62 8.16 -2.50
C GLY A 9 -6.72 9.38 -2.41
N THR A 10 -6.36 9.82 -1.20
CA THR A 10 -5.51 11.00 -0.99
C THR A 10 -4.24 10.67 -0.22
N ALA A 11 -4.26 9.64 0.61
CA ALA A 11 -3.10 9.28 1.43
C ALA A 11 -3.03 7.77 1.60
N VAL A 12 -1.81 7.29 1.80
CA VAL A 12 -1.54 5.92 2.24
C VAL A 12 -1.08 5.96 3.68
N LYS A 13 -1.62 5.06 4.51
CA LYS A 13 -1.23 4.90 5.92
C LYS A 13 -0.60 3.54 6.10
N MET A 14 0.49 3.49 6.83
CA MET A 14 1.23 2.25 7.06
C MET A 14 1.50 2.08 8.54
N GLY A 15 1.63 0.82 8.96
CA GLY A 15 1.99 0.49 10.34
C GLY A 15 2.74 -0.83 10.42
N LEU A 16 3.61 -0.95 11.40
CA LEU A 16 4.25 -2.20 11.76
C LEU A 16 3.51 -2.76 12.96
N VAL A 17 2.95 -3.95 12.82
CA VAL A 17 2.06 -4.57 13.80
C VAL A 17 2.66 -5.88 14.25
N ASP A 18 2.70 -6.13 15.56
CA ASP A 18 3.22 -7.38 16.10
C ASP A 18 2.11 -8.45 16.18
N GLU A 19 2.47 -9.63 16.65
CA GLU A 19 1.53 -10.76 16.77
C GLU A 19 0.36 -10.49 17.72
N GLY A 20 0.55 -9.60 18.68
CA GLY A 20 -0.49 -9.21 19.62
C GLY A 20 -1.41 -8.11 19.10
N GLY A 21 -1.16 -7.60 17.88
CA GLY A 21 -1.95 -6.52 17.31
C GLY A 21 -1.49 -5.12 17.72
N GLU A 22 -0.36 -5.01 18.40
CA GLU A 22 0.16 -3.71 18.82
C GLU A 22 0.95 -3.04 17.69
N VAL A 23 0.68 -1.75 17.46
CA VAL A 23 1.34 -0.96 16.43
C VAL A 23 2.62 -0.34 16.98
N HIS A 24 3.77 -0.70 16.42
CA HIS A 24 5.08 -0.25 16.86
C HIS A 24 5.58 1.00 16.14
N ALA A 25 5.17 1.19 14.90
CA ALA A 25 5.56 2.35 14.10
C ALA A 25 4.46 2.69 13.11
N ARG A 26 4.36 3.97 12.73
CA ARG A 26 3.36 4.47 11.79
C ARG A 26 4.00 5.40 10.79
N HIS A 27 3.41 5.44 9.59
CA HIS A 27 3.83 6.33 8.53
C HIS A 27 2.61 6.69 7.67
N GLU A 28 2.57 7.93 7.21
CA GLU A 28 1.51 8.39 6.31
C GLU A 28 2.13 9.24 5.22
N ALA A 29 1.65 9.11 3.99
CA ALA A 29 2.14 9.90 2.85
C ALA A 29 0.99 10.22 1.90
N SER A 30 1.11 11.35 1.20
CA SER A 30 0.16 11.72 0.15
C SER A 30 0.34 10.83 -1.07
N VAL A 31 -0.76 10.40 -1.67
CA VAL A 31 -0.74 9.67 -2.95
C VAL A 31 -1.22 10.56 -4.11
N CYS A 32 -1.61 11.79 -3.82
CA CYS A 32 -2.08 12.74 -4.83
C CYS A 32 -1.20 14.00 -4.92
N PHE A 33 0.01 13.95 -4.40
CA PHE A 33 0.90 15.11 -4.28
C PHE A 33 1.22 15.81 -5.61
N ASP A 34 1.11 15.08 -6.72
CA ASP A 34 1.37 15.62 -8.06
C ASP A 34 0.16 15.50 -9.00
N GLY A 35 -1.05 15.42 -8.44
CA GLY A 35 -2.27 15.26 -9.21
C GLY A 35 -2.39 13.90 -9.88
N TYR A 36 -1.88 12.86 -9.23
CA TYR A 36 -1.88 11.46 -9.68
C TYR A 36 -1.03 11.21 -10.92
N ARG A 37 -0.07 12.06 -11.24
CA ARG A 37 0.90 11.81 -12.31
C ARG A 37 1.75 10.59 -11.99
N THR A 38 2.11 10.45 -10.71
CA THR A 38 2.70 9.21 -10.20
C THR A 38 1.55 8.29 -9.80
N PRO A 39 1.46 7.08 -10.37
CA PRO A 39 0.40 6.14 -9.99
C PRO A 39 0.44 5.85 -8.49
N ILE A 40 -0.73 5.69 -7.89
CA ILE A 40 -0.84 5.46 -6.45
C ILE A 40 0.03 4.28 -6.00
N LEU A 41 -0.02 3.16 -6.72
CA LEU A 41 0.74 1.98 -6.36
C LEU A 41 2.26 2.24 -6.37
N THR A 42 2.75 3.05 -7.30
CA THR A 42 4.17 3.44 -7.34
C THR A 42 4.55 4.20 -6.06
N THR A 43 3.72 5.14 -5.64
CA THR A 43 3.94 5.88 -4.39
C THR A 43 3.91 4.95 -3.19
N VAL A 44 2.92 4.04 -3.13
CA VAL A 44 2.79 3.07 -2.04
C VAL A 44 4.04 2.19 -1.93
N MET A 45 4.52 1.66 -3.05
CA MET A 45 5.71 0.81 -3.07
C MET A 45 6.94 1.55 -2.58
N ARG A 46 7.13 2.77 -3.06
CA ARG A 46 8.26 3.63 -2.68
C ARG A 46 8.24 3.95 -1.19
N GLU A 47 7.07 4.34 -0.69
CA GLU A 47 6.90 4.68 0.72
C GLU A 47 7.05 3.47 1.64
N ALA A 48 6.56 2.31 1.22
CA ALA A 48 6.70 1.07 1.98
C ALA A 48 8.18 0.68 2.12
N GLU A 49 8.95 0.74 1.04
CA GLU A 49 10.39 0.47 1.09
C GLU A 49 11.12 1.42 2.03
N ALA A 50 10.83 2.72 1.92
CA ALA A 50 11.46 3.73 2.76
C ALA A 50 11.11 3.53 4.22
N PHE A 51 9.86 3.19 4.51
CA PHE A 51 9.39 2.94 5.87
C PHE A 51 10.08 1.74 6.50
N LEU A 52 10.13 0.61 5.79
CA LEU A 52 10.81 -0.60 6.29
C LEU A 52 12.30 -0.35 6.51
N ARG A 53 12.93 0.40 5.63
CA ARG A 53 14.35 0.74 5.75
C ARG A 53 14.60 1.67 6.94
N ARG A 54 13.76 2.68 7.11
CA ARG A 54 13.86 3.62 8.23
C ARG A 54 13.72 2.92 9.58
N GLU A 55 12.78 1.99 9.68
CA GLU A 55 12.52 1.23 10.90
C GLU A 55 13.42 0.02 11.07
N ASN A 56 14.25 -0.27 10.08
CA ASN A 56 15.14 -1.45 10.04
C ASN A 56 14.33 -2.72 10.32
N ALA A 57 13.18 -2.85 9.69
CA ALA A 57 12.20 -3.90 9.99
C ALA A 57 12.23 -5.00 8.95
N GLN A 58 12.09 -6.26 9.42
CA GLN A 58 11.81 -7.41 8.60
C GLN A 58 10.40 -7.87 8.92
N VAL A 59 9.59 -8.08 7.89
CA VAL A 59 8.19 -8.45 8.07
C VAL A 59 7.92 -9.84 7.52
N ALA A 60 7.03 -10.57 8.21
CA ALA A 60 6.60 -11.90 7.81
C ALA A 60 5.49 -11.86 6.76
N GLY A 61 4.84 -10.72 6.60
CA GLY A 61 3.77 -10.57 5.64
C GLY A 61 3.32 -9.12 5.51
N ILE A 62 2.49 -8.87 4.50
CA ILE A 62 1.94 -7.55 4.23
C ILE A 62 0.43 -7.67 4.10
N GLY A 63 -0.31 -6.89 4.89
CA GLY A 63 -1.76 -6.77 4.77
C GLY A 63 -2.10 -5.44 4.11
N VAL A 64 -2.93 -5.47 3.07
CA VAL A 64 -3.30 -4.27 2.33
C VAL A 64 -4.81 -4.10 2.32
N SER A 65 -5.27 -2.92 2.73
CA SER A 65 -6.62 -2.45 2.52
C SER A 65 -6.56 -1.36 1.46
N ALA A 66 -7.39 -1.44 0.44
CA ALA A 66 -7.34 -0.51 -0.69
C ALA A 66 -8.70 0.12 -0.93
N THR A 67 -8.70 1.40 -1.35
CA THR A 67 -9.92 2.05 -1.80
C THR A 67 -10.39 1.42 -3.12
N GLY A 68 -11.70 1.45 -3.37
CA GLY A 68 -12.29 0.86 -4.56
C GLY A 68 -12.61 -0.63 -4.38
N GLN A 69 -12.99 -1.27 -5.49
CA GLN A 69 -13.26 -2.70 -5.52
C GLN A 69 -11.99 -3.44 -5.91
N VAL A 70 -11.69 -4.49 -5.17
CA VAL A 70 -10.49 -5.30 -5.40
C VAL A 70 -10.88 -6.75 -5.67
N ASP A 71 -10.28 -7.34 -6.71
CA ASP A 71 -10.35 -8.78 -6.93
C ASP A 71 -9.35 -9.43 -5.96
N ASP A 72 -9.87 -10.08 -4.92
CA ASP A 72 -9.05 -10.67 -3.86
C ASP A 72 -8.10 -11.76 -4.37
N ARG A 73 -8.51 -12.51 -5.38
CA ARG A 73 -7.69 -13.59 -5.93
C ARG A 73 -6.52 -13.06 -6.74
N ALA A 74 -6.80 -12.12 -7.62
CA ALA A 74 -5.78 -11.51 -8.47
C ALA A 74 -5.02 -10.40 -7.74
N GLY A 75 -5.60 -9.82 -6.69
CA GLY A 75 -5.02 -8.69 -5.99
C GLY A 75 -4.97 -7.43 -6.86
N VAL A 76 -6.00 -7.23 -7.68
CA VAL A 76 -6.06 -6.14 -8.68
C VAL A 76 -7.24 -5.23 -8.35
N VAL A 77 -7.04 -3.93 -8.46
CA VAL A 77 -8.10 -2.94 -8.32
C VAL A 77 -8.97 -2.96 -9.56
N ILE A 78 -10.27 -3.27 -9.42
CA ILE A 78 -11.19 -3.43 -10.54
C ILE A 78 -12.20 -2.29 -10.69
N GLY A 79 -12.31 -1.40 -9.73
CA GLY A 79 -13.22 -0.26 -9.87
C GLY A 79 -13.02 0.81 -8.82
N THR A 80 -13.06 2.07 -9.26
CA THR A 80 -12.98 3.25 -8.39
C THR A 80 -13.96 4.33 -8.84
N ASN A 81 -14.94 3.97 -9.70
CA ASN A 81 -15.85 4.90 -10.32
C ASN A 81 -15.13 5.98 -11.16
N GLY A 82 -13.94 5.69 -11.63
CA GLY A 82 -13.14 6.59 -12.47
C GLY A 82 -12.64 7.85 -11.78
N LYS A 83 -12.74 7.93 -10.46
CA LYS A 83 -12.36 9.14 -9.71
C LYS A 83 -10.87 9.31 -9.50
N ILE A 84 -10.10 8.23 -9.63
CA ILE A 84 -8.65 8.24 -9.38
C ILE A 84 -7.95 7.78 -10.65
N PRO A 85 -7.31 8.70 -11.39
CA PRO A 85 -6.62 8.34 -12.64
C PRO A 85 -5.51 7.32 -12.41
N GLY A 86 -5.45 6.29 -13.27
CA GLY A 86 -4.38 5.31 -13.25
C GLY A 86 -4.40 4.32 -12.11
N TYR A 87 -5.45 4.32 -11.28
CA TYR A 87 -5.54 3.42 -10.13
C TYR A 87 -6.20 2.08 -10.48
N GLU A 88 -7.26 2.11 -11.29
CA GLU A 88 -7.92 0.89 -11.72
C GLU A 88 -6.95 0.00 -12.50
N GLY A 89 -7.00 -1.29 -12.25
CA GLY A 89 -6.06 -2.23 -12.84
C GLY A 89 -4.74 -2.35 -12.09
N SER A 90 -4.54 -1.60 -11.00
CA SER A 90 -3.34 -1.70 -10.18
C SER A 90 -3.18 -3.12 -9.63
N ARG A 91 -2.05 -3.74 -9.92
CA ARG A 91 -1.77 -5.14 -9.54
C ARG A 91 -1.04 -5.20 -8.23
N ILE A 92 -1.77 -4.91 -7.15
CA ILE A 92 -1.21 -4.77 -5.80
C ILE A 92 -0.47 -6.02 -5.36
N LYS A 93 -1.10 -7.18 -5.47
CA LYS A 93 -0.52 -8.45 -5.05
C LYS A 93 0.76 -8.78 -5.82
N GLU A 94 0.71 -8.69 -7.14
CA GLU A 94 1.85 -9.01 -8.01
C GLU A 94 3.05 -8.09 -7.72
N GLU A 95 2.80 -6.79 -7.61
CA GLU A 95 3.85 -5.81 -7.35
C GLU A 95 4.47 -5.99 -5.96
N MET A 96 3.64 -6.24 -4.95
CA MET A 96 4.10 -6.46 -3.58
C MET A 96 4.92 -7.75 -3.48
N GLU A 97 4.45 -8.84 -4.08
CA GLU A 97 5.18 -10.11 -4.08
C GLU A 97 6.51 -10.01 -4.83
N SER A 98 6.52 -9.28 -5.95
CA SER A 98 7.73 -9.07 -6.74
C SER A 98 8.79 -8.29 -5.97
N ARG A 99 8.40 -7.30 -5.19
CA ARG A 99 9.33 -6.40 -4.52
C ARG A 99 9.72 -6.86 -3.13
N PHE A 100 8.80 -7.44 -2.38
CA PHE A 100 9.02 -7.77 -0.97
C PHE A 100 9.11 -9.28 -0.70
N HIS A 101 8.80 -10.10 -1.69
CA HIS A 101 8.81 -11.56 -1.56
C HIS A 101 7.99 -12.06 -0.38
#